data_b4be89d951d12c8d9df39561dc09d9b0
#
_entry.id   b4be89d951d12c8d9df39561dc09d9b0
#
_cell.length_a   1.000
_cell.length_b   1.000
_cell.length_c   1.000
_cell.angle_alpha   90.00
_cell.angle_beta   90.00
_cell.angle_gamma   90.00
#
_symmetry.space_group_name_H-M   'P 1'
#
loop_
_entity.id
_entity.type
_entity.pdbx_description
1 polymer ?
#
loop_
_entity_poly.entity_id
_entity_poly.type
_entity_poly.pdbx_seq_one_letter_code
_entity_poly.pdbx_strand_id
1 'polypeptide(L)'
;TNPFLKYENSYKEKIENNLIRLSQEIDKNTDLVIFPEAELPYAFESREFSLFRDRLVNSKTIITGSWHFEGSQLFNSMVNLKTNQIYNKQHLVPFGEYIPFIPSLRGLIDFFDMPMSNVSHGKDNQANIDFIHNEQKYSISPLICYDIAFGNTVRKSNINSDFIINISNDTWF
;
A
#
# COMPACT_ATOMS: atom_id res chain seq x y z
N THR A 1 8.41 5.31 -10.91
CA THR A 1 9.30 6.25 -10.16
C THR A 1 10.52 5.48 -9.69
N ASN A 2 11.73 6.03 -9.81
CA ASN A 2 12.93 5.37 -9.31
C ASN A 2 12.83 5.20 -7.78
N PRO A 3 12.90 3.96 -7.23
CA PRO A 3 12.67 3.70 -5.81
C PRO A 3 13.68 4.39 -4.90
N PHE A 4 14.89 4.68 -5.38
CA PHE A 4 15.92 5.38 -4.60
C PHE A 4 15.67 6.89 -4.52
N LEU A 5 15.07 7.49 -5.54
CA LEU A 5 14.82 8.93 -5.60
C LEU A 5 13.58 9.36 -4.81
N LYS A 6 12.64 8.45 -4.51
CA LYS A 6 11.38 8.80 -3.82
C LYS A 6 11.59 9.35 -2.39
N TYR A 7 12.75 9.11 -1.79
CA TYR A 7 13.12 9.63 -0.47
C TYR A 7 13.75 11.02 -0.51
N GLU A 8 14.12 11.53 -1.68
CA GLU A 8 14.59 12.91 -1.84
C GLU A 8 13.40 13.89 -1.75
N ASN A 9 13.58 15.01 -1.04
CA ASN A 9 12.50 15.96 -0.77
C ASN A 9 11.84 16.51 -2.05
N SER A 10 12.64 16.80 -3.08
CA SER A 10 12.15 17.28 -4.38
C SER A 10 11.27 16.23 -5.11
N TYR A 11 11.60 14.97 -4.95
CA TYR A 11 10.82 13.87 -5.52
C TYR A 11 9.53 13.58 -4.74
N LYS A 12 9.57 13.68 -3.40
CA LYS A 12 8.37 13.58 -2.56
C LYS A 12 7.29 14.54 -3.00
N GLU A 13 7.63 15.84 -3.09
CA GLU A 13 6.69 16.86 -3.52
C GLU A 13 6.14 16.61 -4.93
N LYS A 14 6.99 16.14 -5.85
CA LYS A 14 6.58 15.83 -7.21
C LYS A 14 5.58 14.67 -7.25
N ILE A 15 5.83 13.59 -6.51
CA ILE A 15 4.93 12.43 -6.43
C ILE A 15 3.61 12.87 -5.80
N GLU A 16 3.65 13.53 -4.65
CA GLU A 16 2.48 14.02 -3.93
C GLU A 16 1.61 14.93 -4.79
N ASN A 17 2.22 15.95 -5.41
CA ASN A 17 1.50 16.89 -6.29
C ASN A 17 0.90 16.17 -7.51
N ASN A 18 1.57 15.15 -8.05
CA ASN A 18 1.04 14.38 -9.15
C ASN A 18 -0.18 13.53 -8.75
N LEU A 19 -0.13 12.87 -7.59
CA LEU A 19 -1.27 12.11 -7.06
C LEU A 19 -2.47 13.03 -6.77
N ILE A 20 -2.22 14.21 -6.18
CA ILE A 20 -3.27 15.21 -5.90
C ILE A 20 -3.88 15.69 -7.22
N ARG A 21 -3.06 16.07 -8.20
CA ARG A 21 -3.54 16.50 -9.53
C ARG A 21 -4.39 15.40 -10.18
N LEU A 22 -3.90 14.17 -10.20
CA LEU A 22 -4.65 13.05 -10.76
C LEU A 22 -5.97 12.82 -10.03
N SER A 23 -6.02 12.98 -8.70
CA SER A 23 -7.26 12.87 -7.94
C SER A 23 -8.29 13.97 -8.26
N GLN A 24 -7.83 15.13 -8.71
CA GLN A 24 -8.68 16.27 -9.10
C GLN A 24 -9.20 16.16 -10.54
N GLU A 25 -8.43 15.50 -11.42
CA GLU A 25 -8.77 15.31 -12.85
C GLU A 25 -9.71 14.12 -13.09
N ILE A 26 -10.09 13.38 -12.04
CA ILE A 26 -10.95 12.20 -12.16
C ILE A 26 -12.36 12.58 -12.59
N ASP A 27 -12.94 11.77 -13.47
CA ASP A 27 -14.34 11.92 -13.93
C ASP A 27 -15.30 11.95 -12.71
N LYS A 28 -16.33 12.82 -12.82
CA LYS A 28 -17.32 13.00 -11.75
C LYS A 28 -18.09 11.72 -11.42
N ASN A 29 -18.22 10.81 -12.39
CA ASN A 29 -18.93 9.54 -12.24
C ASN A 29 -18.05 8.42 -11.67
N THR A 30 -16.77 8.69 -11.35
CA THR A 30 -15.89 7.74 -10.69
C THR A 30 -16.17 7.70 -9.20
N ASP A 31 -16.41 6.55 -8.62
CA ASP A 31 -16.67 6.38 -7.18
C ASP A 31 -15.46 5.85 -6.40
N LEU A 32 -14.64 5.05 -7.06
CA LEU A 32 -13.46 4.43 -6.48
C LEU A 32 -12.20 4.81 -7.25
N VAL A 33 -11.21 5.26 -6.52
CA VAL A 33 -9.86 5.59 -7.02
C VAL A 33 -8.85 4.69 -6.34
N ILE A 34 -7.95 4.11 -7.12
CA ILE A 34 -6.93 3.21 -6.59
C ILE A 34 -5.56 3.79 -6.93
N PHE A 35 -4.75 4.06 -5.90
CA PHE A 35 -3.35 4.43 -6.04
C PHE A 35 -2.44 3.21 -5.89
N PRO A 36 -1.23 3.25 -6.46
CA PRO A 36 -0.31 2.12 -6.43
C PRO A 36 0.24 1.79 -5.04
N GLU A 37 1.04 0.72 -4.98
CA GLU A 37 1.71 0.24 -3.79
C GLU A 37 2.74 1.26 -3.29
N ALA A 38 2.64 1.65 -2.00
CA ALA A 38 3.62 2.43 -1.24
C ALA A 38 4.31 3.55 -2.04
N GLU A 39 3.54 4.32 -2.82
CA GLU A 39 4.10 5.36 -3.69
C GLU A 39 4.74 6.50 -2.88
N LEU A 40 4.16 6.86 -1.73
CA LEU A 40 4.69 7.89 -0.85
C LEU A 40 5.69 7.31 0.17
N PRO A 41 6.78 8.04 0.48
CA PRO A 41 7.85 7.56 1.35
C PRO A 41 7.59 7.77 2.85
N TYR A 42 6.38 8.05 3.24
CA TYR A 42 5.98 8.24 4.63
C TYR A 42 4.79 7.36 5.01
N ALA A 43 4.69 7.06 6.29
CA ALA A 43 3.70 6.12 6.80
C ALA A 43 2.32 6.76 6.95
N PHE A 44 1.29 5.94 6.95
CA PHE A 44 -0.11 6.32 7.10
C PHE A 44 -0.39 7.15 8.36
N GLU A 45 0.33 6.88 9.47
CA GLU A 45 0.19 7.58 10.76
C GLU A 45 0.96 8.90 10.80
N SER A 46 1.76 9.21 9.79
CA SER A 46 2.58 10.41 9.78
C SER A 46 1.76 11.68 9.58
N ARG A 47 2.30 12.80 10.08
CA ARG A 47 1.72 14.12 9.83
C ARG A 47 1.73 14.46 8.33
N GLU A 48 2.77 14.07 7.64
CA GLU A 48 2.93 14.28 6.19
C GLU A 48 1.81 13.58 5.42
N PHE A 49 1.47 12.34 5.78
CA PHE A 49 0.37 11.62 5.17
C PHE A 49 -0.98 12.29 5.46
N SER A 50 -1.20 12.77 6.68
CA SER A 50 -2.42 13.52 7.02
C SER A 50 -2.58 14.76 6.15
N LEU A 51 -1.52 15.56 6.00
CA LEU A 51 -1.52 16.75 5.15
C LEU A 51 -1.76 16.43 3.67
N PHE A 52 -1.19 15.34 3.17
CA PHE A 52 -1.46 14.85 1.83
C PHE A 52 -2.94 14.46 1.66
N ARG A 53 -3.48 13.66 2.60
CA ARG A 53 -4.88 13.22 2.60
C ARG A 53 -5.86 14.38 2.57
N ASP A 54 -5.60 15.43 3.34
CA ASP A 54 -6.46 16.62 3.41
C ASP A 54 -6.53 17.41 2.08
N ARG A 55 -5.52 17.23 1.21
CA ARG A 55 -5.45 17.83 -0.13
C ARG A 55 -6.15 17.00 -1.21
N LEU A 56 -6.48 15.74 -0.92
CA LEU A 56 -7.19 14.86 -1.87
C LEU A 56 -8.67 15.25 -1.97
N VAL A 57 -9.29 14.86 -3.10
CA VAL A 57 -10.73 15.09 -3.30
C VAL A 57 -11.54 14.16 -2.41
N ASN A 58 -12.21 14.73 -1.41
CA ASN A 58 -12.95 13.98 -0.38
C ASN A 58 -14.28 13.35 -0.85
N SER A 59 -14.73 13.62 -2.07
CA SER A 59 -16.01 13.10 -2.60
C SER A 59 -15.93 11.64 -3.06
N LYS A 60 -14.72 11.10 -3.22
CA LYS A 60 -14.48 9.75 -3.76
C LYS A 60 -13.96 8.81 -2.66
N THR A 61 -14.18 7.52 -2.85
CA THR A 61 -13.44 6.52 -2.06
C THR A 61 -12.06 6.33 -2.68
N ILE A 62 -11.01 6.58 -1.90
CA ILE A 62 -9.63 6.39 -2.34
C ILE A 62 -9.02 5.23 -1.57
N ILE A 63 -8.50 4.26 -2.30
CA ILE A 63 -7.69 3.16 -1.78
C ILE A 63 -6.25 3.39 -2.24
N THR A 64 -5.30 3.31 -1.33
CA THR A 64 -3.88 3.55 -1.62
C THR A 64 -2.98 2.55 -0.93
N GLY A 65 -1.84 2.25 -1.54
CA GLY A 65 -0.73 1.63 -0.84
C GLY A 65 -0.03 2.64 0.07
N SER A 66 0.35 2.22 1.26
CA SER A 66 1.07 3.05 2.23
C SER A 66 1.90 2.19 3.18
N TRP A 67 2.94 2.78 3.74
CA TRP A 67 3.59 2.23 4.92
C TRP A 67 2.69 2.41 6.13
N HIS A 68 2.65 1.40 7.01
CA HIS A 68 1.83 1.41 8.23
C HIS A 68 2.64 0.89 9.41
N PHE A 69 2.55 1.57 10.55
CA PHE A 69 3.16 1.12 11.80
C PHE A 69 2.11 0.57 12.76
N GLU A 70 2.32 -0.66 13.25
CA GLU A 70 1.59 -1.21 14.37
C GLU A 70 2.60 -1.45 15.51
N GLY A 71 2.67 -0.52 16.46
CA GLY A 71 3.74 -0.50 17.46
C GLY A 71 5.11 -0.28 16.83
N SER A 72 6.02 -1.24 16.96
CA SER A 72 7.36 -1.20 16.35
C SER A 72 7.46 -1.93 15.01
N GLN A 73 6.37 -2.51 14.55
CA GLN A 73 6.35 -3.26 13.30
C GLN A 73 5.96 -2.36 12.13
N LEU A 74 6.71 -2.45 11.04
CA LEU A 74 6.44 -1.76 9.77
C LEU A 74 5.77 -2.72 8.79
N PHE A 75 4.66 -2.31 8.19
CA PHE A 75 3.95 -3.07 7.19
C PHE A 75 3.86 -2.31 5.86
N ASN A 76 3.89 -3.06 4.77
CA ASN A 76 3.43 -2.60 3.47
C ASN A 76 1.91 -2.84 3.42
N SER A 77 1.11 -1.80 3.25
CA SER A 77 -0.33 -1.87 3.49
C SER A 77 -1.15 -1.26 2.37
N MET A 78 -2.37 -1.76 2.22
CA MET A 78 -3.43 -1.15 1.43
C MET A 78 -4.43 -0.51 2.39
N VAL A 79 -4.76 0.76 2.17
CA VAL A 79 -5.60 1.56 3.07
C VAL A 79 -6.76 2.18 2.31
N ASN A 80 -7.98 2.06 2.86
CA ASN A 80 -9.13 2.86 2.44
C ASN A 80 -9.13 4.18 3.22
N LEU A 81 -8.89 5.30 2.54
CA LEU A 81 -8.77 6.61 3.19
C LEU A 81 -10.08 7.13 3.80
N LYS A 82 -11.22 6.60 3.36
CA LYS A 82 -12.55 7.00 3.86
C LYS A 82 -12.94 6.28 5.16
N THR A 83 -12.61 4.98 5.23
CA THR A 83 -13.04 4.12 6.35
C THR A 83 -11.90 3.81 7.32
N ASN A 84 -10.65 4.10 6.95
CA ASN A 84 -9.43 3.69 7.64
C ASN A 84 -9.27 2.16 7.79
N GLN A 85 -9.94 1.38 6.93
CA GLN A 85 -9.67 -0.05 6.86
C GLN A 85 -8.28 -0.28 6.27
N ILE A 86 -7.52 -1.17 6.89
CA ILE A 86 -6.14 -1.47 6.52
C ILE A 86 -6.01 -2.98 6.27
N TYR A 87 -5.30 -3.32 5.21
CA TYR A 87 -4.80 -4.65 4.92
C TYR A 87 -3.28 -4.60 4.86
N ASN A 88 -2.61 -5.45 5.60
CA ASN A 88 -1.15 -5.58 5.64
C ASN A 88 -0.71 -6.74 4.73
N LYS A 89 0.24 -6.49 3.84
CA LYS A 89 0.79 -7.49 2.90
C LYS A 89 1.21 -8.76 3.63
N GLN A 90 0.72 -9.93 3.16
CA GLN A 90 0.97 -11.22 3.80
C GLN A 90 2.26 -11.86 3.30
N HIS A 91 2.51 -11.79 2.00
CA HIS A 91 3.66 -12.44 1.37
C HIS A 91 4.68 -11.40 0.91
N LEU A 92 5.76 -11.31 1.65
CA LEU A 92 6.86 -10.39 1.36
C LEU A 92 7.79 -11.00 0.30
N VAL A 93 8.37 -10.12 -0.52
CA VAL A 93 9.38 -10.50 -1.51
C VAL A 93 10.71 -10.81 -0.80
N PRO A 94 11.22 -12.05 -0.90
CA PRO A 94 12.52 -12.39 -0.33
C PRO A 94 13.62 -11.49 -0.90
N PHE A 95 14.56 -11.08 -0.06
CA PHE A 95 15.66 -10.16 -0.38
C PHE A 95 15.26 -8.74 -0.82
N GLY A 96 13.97 -8.46 -1.04
CA GLY A 96 13.45 -7.11 -1.30
C GLY A 96 12.87 -6.47 -0.04
N GLU A 97 11.92 -7.14 0.60
CA GLU A 97 11.20 -6.63 1.77
C GLU A 97 11.66 -7.28 3.08
N TYR A 98 12.29 -8.46 3.02
CA TYR A 98 12.90 -9.12 4.18
C TYR A 98 14.09 -9.97 3.77
N ILE A 99 14.99 -10.24 4.72
CA ILE A 99 16.14 -11.11 4.54
C ILE A 99 15.81 -12.47 5.16
N PRO A 100 15.64 -13.54 4.35
CA PRO A 100 15.43 -14.87 4.90
C PRO A 100 16.70 -15.40 5.57
N PHE A 101 16.55 -16.11 6.68
CA PHE A 101 17.51 -17.01 7.32
C PHE A 101 18.58 -16.45 8.24
N ILE A 102 19.08 -15.22 8.16
CA ILE A 102 20.19 -14.83 9.04
C ILE A 102 20.21 -13.33 9.36
N PRO A 103 19.90 -12.91 10.62
CA PRO A 103 20.15 -11.54 11.08
C PRO A 103 21.64 -11.13 11.01
N SER A 104 22.55 -12.10 11.00
CA SER A 104 24.02 -11.90 10.98
C SER A 104 24.60 -11.57 9.59
N LEU A 105 23.83 -11.65 8.50
CA LEU A 105 24.26 -11.18 7.18
C LEU A 105 24.06 -9.67 6.97
N ARG A 106 23.40 -9.00 7.90
CA ARG A 106 23.32 -7.53 7.91
C ARG A 106 24.73 -6.95 8.10
N GLY A 107 25.09 -6.02 7.27
CA GLY A 107 26.42 -5.40 7.28
C GLY A 107 27.48 -6.11 6.43
N LEU A 108 27.16 -7.25 5.82
CA LEU A 108 28.09 -7.94 4.90
C LEU A 108 27.93 -7.51 3.43
N ILE A 109 26.77 -6.96 3.09
CA ILE A 109 26.47 -6.49 1.72
C ILE A 109 25.64 -5.21 1.83
N ASP A 110 26.16 -4.08 1.33
CA ASP A 110 25.50 -2.75 1.35
C ASP A 110 24.08 -2.76 0.75
N PHE A 111 23.78 -3.70 -0.12
CA PHE A 111 22.44 -3.91 -0.70
C PHE A 111 21.39 -4.30 0.34
N PHE A 112 21.76 -4.92 1.47
CA PHE A 112 20.82 -5.36 2.52
C PHE A 112 20.60 -4.31 3.61
N ASP A 113 21.31 -3.19 3.59
CA ASP A 113 21.12 -2.07 4.51
C ASP A 113 20.04 -1.07 4.06
N MET A 114 19.21 -1.45 3.07
CA MET A 114 18.09 -0.61 2.65
C MET A 114 17.05 -0.49 3.78
N PRO A 115 16.45 0.70 3.98
CA PRO A 115 15.49 0.98 5.05
C PRO A 115 14.29 0.03 5.08
N MET A 116 14.04 -0.68 3.98
CA MET A 116 12.90 -1.57 3.75
C MET A 116 13.14 -3.03 4.11
N SER A 117 14.34 -3.41 4.57
CA SER A 117 14.68 -4.81 4.87
C SER A 117 14.06 -5.34 6.18
N ASN A 118 13.12 -4.62 6.79
CA ASN A 118 12.46 -4.95 8.06
C ASN A 118 10.94 -4.88 7.99
N VAL A 119 10.35 -5.13 6.83
CA VAL A 119 8.90 -5.20 6.70
C VAL A 119 8.37 -6.44 7.41
N SER A 120 7.29 -6.29 8.16
CA SER A 120 6.62 -7.39 8.86
C SER A 120 5.53 -8.02 7.99
N HIS A 121 5.33 -9.32 8.15
CA HIS A 121 4.24 -10.06 7.50
C HIS A 121 2.89 -9.68 8.12
N GLY A 122 1.90 -9.41 7.29
CA GLY A 122 0.51 -9.27 7.72
C GLY A 122 -0.07 -10.59 8.23
N LYS A 123 -1.10 -10.51 9.06
CA LYS A 123 -1.81 -11.68 9.62
C LYS A 123 -2.54 -12.46 8.52
N ASP A 124 -2.70 -13.78 8.69
CA ASP A 124 -3.35 -14.65 7.70
C ASP A 124 -4.82 -14.34 7.51
N ASN A 125 -5.60 -13.96 8.40
CA ASN A 125 -7.03 -13.76 8.26
C ASN A 125 -7.41 -12.28 8.49
N GLN A 126 -7.07 -11.45 7.53
CA GLN A 126 -7.43 -10.04 7.57
C GLN A 126 -8.80 -9.82 6.92
N ALA A 127 -9.51 -8.79 7.40
CA ALA A 127 -10.77 -8.39 6.82
C ALA A 127 -10.60 -7.81 5.40
N ASN A 128 -11.59 -8.00 4.57
CA ASN A 128 -11.70 -7.31 3.29
C ASN A 128 -11.85 -5.80 3.49
N ILE A 129 -11.51 -5.03 2.45
CA ILE A 129 -11.71 -3.59 2.41
C ILE A 129 -13.05 -3.31 1.74
N ASP A 130 -13.88 -2.50 2.37
CA ASP A 130 -15.20 -2.18 1.86
C ASP A 130 -15.25 -0.81 1.19
N PHE A 131 -16.10 -0.65 0.18
CA PHE A 131 -16.52 0.66 -0.30
C PHE A 131 -18.01 0.70 -0.58
N ILE A 132 -18.60 1.90 -0.58
CA ILE A 132 -20.01 2.11 -0.81
C ILE A 132 -20.20 2.88 -2.12
N HIS A 133 -21.06 2.33 -2.98
CA HIS A 133 -21.51 2.95 -4.21
C HIS A 133 -23.04 2.84 -4.29
N ASN A 134 -23.75 3.95 -4.49
CA ASN A 134 -25.21 4.01 -4.56
C ASN A 134 -25.91 3.28 -3.39
N GLU A 135 -25.47 3.54 -2.16
CA GLU A 135 -25.95 2.93 -0.93
C GLU A 135 -25.68 1.42 -0.81
N GLN A 136 -25.12 0.80 -1.83
CA GLN A 136 -24.71 -0.59 -1.81
C GLN A 136 -23.28 -0.73 -1.35
N LYS A 137 -23.06 -1.66 -0.42
CA LYS A 137 -21.72 -2.03 0.07
C LYS A 137 -21.12 -3.09 -0.83
N TYR A 138 -19.87 -2.86 -1.23
CA TYR A 138 -19.02 -3.80 -1.98
C TYR A 138 -17.81 -4.18 -1.14
N SER A 139 -17.45 -5.44 -1.19
CA SER A 139 -16.30 -6.01 -0.48
C SER A 139 -15.16 -6.29 -1.44
N ILE A 140 -13.97 -5.81 -1.11
CA ILE A 140 -12.75 -5.96 -1.89
C ILE A 140 -11.82 -6.94 -1.19
N SER A 141 -11.40 -7.98 -1.90
CA SER A 141 -10.26 -8.82 -1.52
C SER A 141 -8.96 -8.07 -1.83
N PRO A 142 -8.26 -7.52 -0.82
CA PRO A 142 -7.05 -6.75 -1.04
C PRO A 142 -5.84 -7.67 -1.20
N LEU A 143 -4.98 -7.36 -2.17
CA LEU A 143 -3.70 -8.01 -2.41
C LEU A 143 -2.64 -6.95 -2.73
N ILE A 144 -1.41 -7.19 -2.35
CA ILE A 144 -0.30 -6.29 -2.63
C ILE A 144 0.81 -7.06 -3.35
N CYS A 145 1.05 -6.68 -4.62
CA CYS A 145 2.17 -7.16 -5.44
C CYS A 145 2.30 -8.69 -5.41
N TYR A 146 3.29 -9.22 -4.70
CA TYR A 146 3.63 -10.64 -4.61
C TYR A 146 2.55 -11.51 -3.98
N ASP A 147 1.60 -10.96 -3.20
CA ASP A 147 0.48 -11.72 -2.63
C ASP A 147 -0.31 -12.51 -3.68
N ILE A 148 -0.47 -11.96 -4.89
CA ILE A 148 -1.24 -12.59 -5.96
C ILE A 148 -0.63 -13.92 -6.45
N ALA A 149 0.65 -14.14 -6.22
CA ALA A 149 1.32 -15.39 -6.60
C ALA A 149 0.92 -16.58 -5.70
N PHE A 150 0.29 -16.30 -4.56
CA PHE A 150 -0.10 -17.32 -3.57
C PHE A 150 -1.58 -17.70 -3.70
N GLY A 151 -1.91 -18.62 -4.59
CA GLY A 151 -3.28 -19.01 -4.93
C GLY A 151 -4.14 -19.40 -3.72
N ASN A 152 -3.58 -19.97 -2.65
CA ASN A 152 -4.32 -20.28 -1.43
C ASN A 152 -4.74 -19.00 -0.67
N THR A 153 -3.88 -18.00 -0.60
CA THR A 153 -4.20 -16.70 0.00
C THR A 153 -5.27 -15.99 -0.81
N VAL A 154 -5.11 -15.92 -2.13
CA VAL A 154 -6.10 -15.33 -3.05
C VAL A 154 -7.46 -16.01 -2.88
N ARG A 155 -7.50 -17.34 -2.87
CA ARG A 155 -8.76 -18.09 -2.71
C ARG A 155 -9.44 -17.82 -1.37
N LYS A 156 -8.68 -17.77 -0.28
CA LYS A 156 -9.23 -17.52 1.07
C LYS A 156 -9.77 -16.09 1.21
N SER A 157 -9.02 -15.08 0.77
CA SER A 157 -9.43 -13.68 0.87
C SER A 157 -10.62 -13.35 -0.03
N ASN A 158 -10.78 -14.09 -1.15
CA ASN A 158 -11.83 -13.84 -2.13
C ASN A 158 -13.19 -14.52 -1.82
N ILE A 159 -13.31 -15.32 -0.75
CA ILE A 159 -14.54 -16.09 -0.47
C ILE A 159 -15.79 -15.22 -0.34
N ASN A 160 -15.68 -14.02 0.21
CA ASN A 160 -16.80 -13.10 0.46
C ASN A 160 -16.51 -11.71 -0.13
N SER A 161 -15.89 -11.64 -1.29
CA SER A 161 -15.60 -10.38 -1.96
C SER A 161 -16.27 -10.28 -3.33
N ASP A 162 -16.61 -9.06 -3.71
CA ASP A 162 -17.15 -8.74 -5.04
C ASP A 162 -16.04 -8.53 -6.06
N PHE A 163 -14.87 -8.05 -5.59
CA PHE A 163 -13.71 -7.72 -6.42
C PHE A 163 -12.41 -8.17 -5.76
N ILE A 164 -11.42 -8.45 -6.61
CA ILE A 164 -10.02 -8.58 -6.20
C ILE A 164 -9.30 -7.32 -6.68
N ILE A 165 -8.57 -6.65 -5.80
CA ILE A 165 -7.69 -5.55 -6.15
C ILE A 165 -6.28 -5.91 -5.74
N ASN A 166 -5.37 -5.98 -6.72
CA ASN A 166 -3.94 -6.12 -6.48
C ASN A 166 -3.24 -4.80 -6.85
N ILE A 167 -2.67 -4.12 -5.88
CA ILE A 167 -1.83 -2.95 -6.13
C ILE A 167 -0.37 -3.38 -6.20
N SER A 168 0.38 -2.77 -7.12
CA SER A 168 1.80 -3.07 -7.35
C SER A 168 2.56 -1.80 -7.66
N ASN A 169 3.87 -1.84 -7.41
CA ASN A 169 4.81 -0.82 -7.85
C ASN A 169 5.99 -1.50 -8.56
N ASP A 170 5.91 -1.57 -9.88
CA ASP A 170 6.86 -2.30 -10.73
C ASP A 170 8.21 -1.56 -10.94
N THR A 171 8.45 -0.46 -10.23
CA THR A 171 9.71 0.30 -10.34
C THR A 171 10.89 -0.33 -9.58
N TRP A 172 10.68 -1.49 -8.99
CA TRP A 172 11.70 -2.25 -8.25
C TRP A 172 12.58 -3.12 -9.15
N PHE A 173 12.23 -3.28 -10.42
CA PHE A 173 12.90 -4.15 -11.39
C PHE A 173 13.57 -3.37 -12.52
#